data_22febe77f548b25c99ee1f26442c41b5
#
_entry.id   22febe77f548b25c99ee1f26442c41b5
#
_cell.length_a   1.000
_cell.length_b   1.000
_cell.length_c   1.000
_cell.angle_alpha   90.00
_cell.angle_beta   90.00
_cell.angle_gamma   90.00
#
_symmetry.space_group_name_H-M   'P 1'
#
loop_
_entity.id
_entity.type
_entity.pdbx_description
1 polymer ?
#
loop_
_entity_poly.entity_id
_entity_poly.type
_entity_poly.pdbx_seq_one_letter_code
_entity_poly.pdbx_strand_id
1 'polypeptide(L)'
;MFLTERCKSNEHIYLETLSKRAILTKEEEKKLSRLNRGFEGEQLYDQIFDEVGHQNLNIFRDIWIQADKSLTQIDALIVTDETVFINEIKSYSGNYKYENNTWQIGKIQISDDPIIQSKRASSKLIKIFLENKINIKTDFNIIFPNPYFILSTDDNYCRSKTIKRELMKQYFRNIQQLTSWNHTDRIVQIIQDHIVLEPKHTPDTDPPRLTLGRQCLTCASFDFTPNRYSTTCNICNHKSSNKDHVLSAIRDYSVLFPLGNITTRSIRGFINNEVSKSTVTRYINEICSLNIKGKYATYTVNQNHKTHHSV
;
A
#
# COMPACT_ATOMS: atom_id res chain seq x y z
N MET A 1 3.35 -15.37 12.65
CA MET A 1 4.23 -14.70 11.67
C MET A 1 3.43 -13.88 10.67
N PHE A 2 4.03 -12.90 10.02
CA PHE A 2 3.39 -12.18 8.93
C PHE A 2 3.37 -13.03 7.66
N LEU A 3 2.18 -13.23 7.08
CA LEU A 3 1.96 -14.03 5.87
C LEU A 3 1.98 -13.19 4.59
N THR A 4 1.77 -11.88 4.71
CA THR A 4 1.80 -10.91 3.61
C THR A 4 2.69 -9.74 3.97
N GLU A 5 3.23 -9.06 2.95
CA GLU A 5 4.05 -7.87 3.14
C GLU A 5 3.17 -6.62 3.28
N ARG A 6 3.64 -5.63 4.05
CA ARG A 6 3.05 -4.31 4.08
C ARG A 6 3.59 -3.49 2.92
N CYS A 7 2.70 -3.06 2.04
CA CYS A 7 3.05 -2.31 0.84
C CYS A 7 2.30 -0.97 0.80
N LYS A 8 2.90 0.02 0.15
CA LYS A 8 2.20 1.26 -0.19
C LYS A 8 1.11 0.96 -1.22
N SER A 9 -0.06 1.59 -1.08
CA SER A 9 -1.15 1.46 -2.05
C SER A 9 -0.74 1.96 -3.44
N ASN A 10 -1.43 1.47 -4.47
CA ASN A 10 -1.20 1.89 -5.87
C ASN A 10 -1.33 3.42 -6.02
N GLU A 11 -2.27 4.05 -5.32
CA GLU A 11 -2.43 5.50 -5.31
C GLU A 11 -1.27 6.22 -4.61
N HIS A 12 -0.78 5.66 -3.51
CA HIS A 12 0.38 6.19 -2.78
C HIS A 12 1.63 6.20 -3.68
N ILE A 13 1.91 5.05 -4.32
CA ILE A 13 3.03 4.91 -5.27
C ILE A 13 2.87 5.87 -6.46
N TYR A 14 1.64 6.04 -6.98
CA TYR A 14 1.36 6.99 -8.04
C TYR A 14 1.70 8.42 -7.64
N LEU A 15 1.21 8.91 -6.51
CA LEU A 15 1.47 10.27 -6.05
C LEU A 15 2.93 10.52 -5.69
N GLU A 16 3.62 9.54 -5.11
CA GLU A 16 5.08 9.63 -4.87
C GLU A 16 5.86 9.70 -6.18
N THR A 17 5.49 8.91 -7.18
CA THR A 17 6.14 8.91 -8.48
C THR A 17 5.87 10.23 -9.21
N LEU A 18 4.63 10.73 -9.14
CA LEU A 18 4.23 12.00 -9.72
C LEU A 18 5.00 13.17 -9.09
N SER A 19 5.12 13.21 -7.76
CA SER A 19 5.81 14.27 -7.03
C SER A 19 7.28 14.43 -7.40
N LYS A 20 7.90 13.35 -7.88
CA LYS A 20 9.30 13.37 -8.37
C LYS A 20 9.44 13.98 -9.76
N ARG A 21 8.36 14.03 -10.55
CA ARG A 21 8.37 14.44 -11.96
C ARG A 21 7.47 15.63 -12.30
N ALA A 22 6.62 16.06 -11.36
CA ALA A 22 5.71 17.19 -11.54
C ALA A 22 5.52 17.96 -10.24
N ILE A 23 5.08 19.20 -10.38
CA ILE A 23 4.59 19.98 -9.25
C ILE A 23 3.16 19.49 -8.96
N LEU A 24 2.97 18.99 -7.74
CA LEU A 24 1.66 18.55 -7.29
C LEU A 24 0.69 19.72 -7.08
N THR A 25 -0.58 19.49 -7.29
CA THR A 25 -1.63 20.39 -6.83
C THR A 25 -1.74 20.35 -5.30
N LYS A 26 -2.34 21.39 -4.69
CA LYS A 26 -2.55 21.40 -3.24
C LYS A 26 -3.36 20.22 -2.72
N GLU A 27 -4.27 19.69 -3.53
CA GLU A 27 -5.08 18.51 -3.20
C GLU A 27 -4.25 17.23 -3.23
N GLU A 28 -3.42 17.06 -4.26
CA GLU A 28 -2.48 15.94 -4.37
C GLU A 28 -1.44 15.96 -3.25
N GLU A 29 -0.89 17.13 -2.91
CA GLU A 29 0.04 17.28 -1.77
C GLU A 29 -0.60 16.86 -0.45
N LYS A 30 -1.83 17.34 -0.18
CA LYS A 30 -2.60 16.94 1.02
C LYS A 30 -2.88 15.45 1.03
N LYS A 31 -3.21 14.87 -0.13
CA LYS A 31 -3.50 13.44 -0.26
C LYS A 31 -2.24 12.60 -0.03
N LEU A 32 -1.13 12.95 -0.66
CA LEU A 32 0.16 12.29 -0.45
C LEU A 32 0.59 12.36 1.02
N SER A 33 0.48 13.55 1.65
CA SER A 33 0.79 13.72 3.07
C SER A 33 -0.09 12.83 3.97
N ARG A 34 -1.37 12.64 3.64
CA ARG A 34 -2.28 11.75 4.37
C ARG A 34 -1.91 10.29 4.20
N LEU A 35 -1.57 9.87 2.97
CA LEU A 35 -1.13 8.51 2.67
C LEU A 35 0.19 8.17 3.36
N ASN A 36 1.16 9.09 3.36
CA ASN A 36 2.41 8.93 4.10
C ASN A 36 2.16 8.69 5.59
N ARG A 37 1.35 9.55 6.23
CA ARG A 37 1.01 9.39 7.65
C ARG A 37 0.23 8.10 7.94
N GLY A 38 -0.63 7.67 7.02
CA GLY A 38 -1.33 6.39 7.11
C GLY A 38 -0.34 5.23 7.16
N PHE A 39 0.54 5.18 6.16
CA PHE A 39 1.55 4.13 6.03
C PHE A 39 2.54 4.12 7.20
N GLU A 40 3.00 5.28 7.69
CA GLU A 40 3.81 5.40 8.91
C GLU A 40 3.10 4.82 10.14
N GLY A 41 1.79 5.05 10.27
CA GLY A 41 0.99 4.47 11.36
C GLY A 41 0.89 2.95 11.28
N GLU A 42 0.75 2.42 10.07
CA GLU A 42 0.73 0.98 9.83
C GLU A 42 2.11 0.33 10.09
N GLN A 43 3.20 0.97 9.68
CA GLN A 43 4.55 0.53 10.02
C GLN A 43 4.79 0.54 11.54
N LEU A 44 4.28 1.55 12.22
CA LEU A 44 4.38 1.65 13.67
C LEU A 44 3.58 0.54 14.37
N TYR A 45 2.41 0.18 13.84
CA TYR A 45 1.65 -0.98 14.30
C TYR A 45 2.47 -2.27 14.16
N ASP A 46 3.06 -2.50 12.99
CA ASP A 46 3.89 -3.69 12.73
C ASP A 46 5.10 -3.74 13.68
N GLN A 47 5.79 -2.61 13.86
CA GLN A 47 6.94 -2.50 14.79
C GLN A 47 6.56 -2.88 16.24
N ILE A 48 5.42 -2.37 16.74
CA ILE A 48 4.96 -2.71 18.09
C ILE A 48 4.62 -4.19 18.21
N PHE A 49 4.07 -4.78 17.16
CA PHE A 49 3.75 -6.19 17.12
C PHE A 49 5.02 -7.05 17.11
N ASP A 50 6.04 -6.66 16.33
CA ASP A 50 7.37 -7.29 16.31
C ASP A 50 8.04 -7.25 17.71
N GLU A 51 7.95 -6.11 18.41
CA GLU A 51 8.48 -5.96 19.77
C GLU A 51 7.81 -6.91 20.79
N VAL A 52 6.55 -7.23 20.61
CA VAL A 52 5.81 -8.19 21.45
C VAL A 52 6.10 -9.63 21.04
N GLY A 53 6.40 -9.85 19.76
CA GLY A 53 6.51 -11.14 19.11
C GLY A 53 5.18 -11.64 18.56
N HIS A 54 5.23 -12.46 17.49
CA HIS A 54 4.02 -12.97 16.84
C HIS A 54 4.25 -14.31 16.13
N GLN A 55 5.28 -15.08 16.54
CA GLN A 55 5.69 -16.32 15.86
C GLN A 55 4.60 -17.40 15.86
N ASN A 56 3.72 -17.36 16.84
CA ASN A 56 2.59 -18.28 17.00
C ASN A 56 1.28 -17.80 16.36
N LEU A 57 1.29 -16.69 15.62
CA LEU A 57 0.11 -16.12 15.00
C LEU A 57 0.25 -16.12 13.49
N ASN A 58 -0.86 -16.37 12.78
CA ASN A 58 -0.99 -16.15 11.34
C ASN A 58 -1.60 -14.77 11.10
N ILE A 59 -0.83 -13.87 10.48
CA ILE A 59 -1.19 -12.47 10.32
C ILE A 59 -1.09 -12.07 8.85
N PHE A 60 -2.19 -11.62 8.28
CA PHE A 60 -2.22 -10.97 6.96
C PHE A 60 -2.20 -9.47 7.14
N ARG A 61 -1.46 -8.78 6.27
CA ARG A 61 -1.36 -7.31 6.24
C ARG A 61 -1.71 -6.80 4.85
N ASP A 62 -2.40 -5.66 4.76
CA ASP A 62 -2.75 -5.00 3.50
C ASP A 62 -3.37 -5.92 2.46
N ILE A 63 -4.32 -6.74 2.88
CA ILE A 63 -4.97 -7.65 1.96
C ILE A 63 -6.25 -7.04 1.39
N TRP A 64 -6.48 -7.32 0.13
CA TRP A 64 -7.77 -7.09 -0.52
C TRP A 64 -8.49 -8.42 -0.65
N ILE A 65 -9.69 -8.50 -0.08
CA ILE A 65 -10.55 -9.69 -0.20
C ILE A 65 -11.75 -9.40 -1.09
N GLN A 66 -12.13 -10.41 -1.85
CA GLN A 66 -13.33 -10.38 -2.66
C GLN A 66 -14.38 -11.31 -2.07
N ALA A 67 -15.55 -10.75 -1.75
CA ALA A 67 -16.76 -11.49 -1.42
C ALA A 67 -17.82 -11.12 -2.46
N ASP A 68 -18.32 -12.08 -3.23
CA ASP A 68 -19.13 -11.85 -4.44
C ASP A 68 -18.45 -10.88 -5.41
N LYS A 69 -19.15 -9.76 -5.70
CA LYS A 69 -18.65 -8.68 -6.57
C LYS A 69 -18.03 -7.51 -5.81
N SER A 70 -17.98 -7.58 -4.48
CA SER A 70 -17.51 -6.46 -3.67
C SER A 70 -16.10 -6.70 -3.12
N LEU A 71 -15.26 -5.67 -3.23
CA LEU A 71 -13.90 -5.67 -2.70
C LEU A 71 -13.85 -4.98 -1.34
N THR A 72 -12.92 -5.40 -0.50
CA THR A 72 -12.64 -4.73 0.77
C THR A 72 -11.16 -4.87 1.09
N GLN A 73 -10.55 -3.79 1.54
CA GLN A 73 -9.23 -3.80 2.13
C GLN A 73 -9.33 -4.14 3.61
N ILE A 74 -8.33 -4.84 4.12
CA ILE A 74 -8.13 -5.12 5.54
C ILE A 74 -6.69 -4.78 5.86
N ASP A 75 -6.48 -3.84 6.79
CA ASP A 75 -5.13 -3.35 7.14
C ASP A 75 -4.32 -4.42 7.88
N ALA A 76 -4.96 -5.16 8.80
CA ALA A 76 -4.38 -6.34 9.41
C ALA A 76 -5.47 -7.33 9.85
N LEU A 77 -5.22 -8.62 9.57
CA LEU A 77 -6.10 -9.73 9.92
C LEU A 77 -5.29 -10.76 10.71
N ILE A 78 -5.71 -11.06 11.94
CA ILE A 78 -5.03 -12.00 12.83
C ILE A 78 -5.91 -13.23 13.00
N VAL A 79 -5.35 -14.39 12.69
CA VAL A 79 -6.05 -15.68 12.82
C VAL A 79 -5.60 -16.36 14.10
N THR A 80 -6.55 -16.68 14.98
CA THR A 80 -6.39 -17.53 16.16
C THR A 80 -7.25 -18.78 16.06
N ASP A 81 -7.19 -19.69 17.01
CA ASP A 81 -7.93 -20.95 16.94
C ASP A 81 -9.46 -20.75 17.00
N GLU A 82 -9.94 -19.72 17.69
CA GLU A 82 -11.36 -19.48 17.93
C GLU A 82 -11.91 -18.20 17.30
N THR A 83 -11.02 -17.26 16.97
CA THR A 83 -11.43 -15.92 16.53
C THR A 83 -10.51 -15.38 15.45
N VAL A 84 -11.10 -14.78 14.45
CA VAL A 84 -10.38 -13.97 13.44
C VAL A 84 -10.59 -12.51 13.79
N PHE A 85 -9.49 -11.79 14.09
CA PHE A 85 -9.51 -10.37 14.44
C PHE A 85 -9.16 -9.51 13.23
N ILE A 86 -10.01 -8.54 12.94
CA ILE A 86 -9.74 -7.46 11.98
C ILE A 86 -9.23 -6.26 12.76
N ASN A 87 -8.06 -5.76 12.42
CA ASN A 87 -7.53 -4.52 12.96
C ASN A 87 -7.53 -3.46 11.86
N GLU A 88 -8.39 -2.47 12.02
CA GLU A 88 -8.42 -1.24 11.22
C GLU A 88 -7.44 -0.24 11.85
N ILE A 89 -6.45 0.22 11.09
CA ILE A 89 -5.36 1.05 11.61
C ILE A 89 -5.58 2.50 11.19
N LYS A 90 -5.66 3.42 12.15
CA LYS A 90 -5.86 4.84 11.89
C LYS A 90 -4.75 5.67 12.54
N SER A 91 -3.92 6.32 11.73
CA SER A 91 -2.83 7.20 12.19
C SER A 91 -3.34 8.61 12.55
N TYR A 92 -4.41 8.67 13.34
CA TYR A 92 -4.99 9.94 13.79
C TYR A 92 -4.11 10.58 14.87
N SER A 93 -4.06 11.92 14.89
CA SER A 93 -3.39 12.71 15.94
C SER A 93 -4.27 13.90 16.36
N GLY A 94 -4.23 14.24 17.64
CA GLY A 94 -5.04 15.32 18.23
C GLY A 94 -6.30 14.83 18.92
N ASN A 95 -7.21 15.77 19.22
CA ASN A 95 -8.39 15.51 20.04
C ASN A 95 -9.58 15.12 19.15
N TYR A 96 -9.98 13.89 19.25
CA TYR A 96 -11.16 13.34 18.57
C TYR A 96 -12.31 13.15 19.54
N LYS A 97 -13.52 13.34 19.05
CA LYS A 97 -14.76 13.06 19.77
C LYS A 97 -15.59 12.06 18.98
N TYR A 98 -16.15 11.05 19.69
CA TYR A 98 -17.16 10.16 19.11
C TYR A 98 -18.44 10.32 19.92
N GLU A 99 -19.47 10.81 19.27
CA GLU A 99 -20.77 11.10 19.84
C GLU A 99 -21.86 10.94 18.77
N ASN A 100 -23.05 10.45 19.15
CA ASN A 100 -24.17 10.21 18.24
C ASN A 100 -23.78 9.41 16.98
N ASN A 101 -22.99 8.37 17.15
CA ASN A 101 -22.45 7.53 16.06
C ASN A 101 -21.62 8.32 15.02
N THR A 102 -20.93 9.36 15.44
CA THR A 102 -20.17 10.24 14.54
C THR A 102 -18.80 10.57 15.11
N TRP A 103 -17.77 10.40 14.29
CA TRP A 103 -16.41 10.85 14.60
C TRP A 103 -16.22 12.32 14.23
N GLN A 104 -15.57 13.08 15.10
CA GLN A 104 -15.31 14.50 14.91
C GLN A 104 -13.89 14.88 15.35
N ILE A 105 -13.30 15.87 14.69
CA ILE A 105 -12.09 16.56 15.12
C ILE A 105 -12.39 18.08 15.14
N GLY A 106 -12.38 18.68 16.32
CA GLY A 106 -12.88 20.04 16.52
C GLY A 106 -14.35 20.16 16.11
N LYS A 107 -14.64 20.96 15.08
CA LYS A 107 -16.00 21.14 14.51
C LYS A 107 -16.22 20.34 13.21
N ILE A 108 -15.21 19.57 12.78
CA ILE A 108 -15.24 18.86 11.50
C ILE A 108 -15.68 17.41 11.76
N GLN A 109 -16.77 17.01 11.11
CA GLN A 109 -17.19 15.61 11.09
C GLN A 109 -16.30 14.81 10.13
N ILE A 110 -15.91 13.61 10.55
CA ILE A 110 -15.16 12.67 9.72
C ILE A 110 -16.15 11.79 8.99
N SER A 111 -16.12 11.82 7.67
CA SER A 111 -17.03 11.04 6.82
C SER A 111 -16.69 9.55 6.78
N ASP A 112 -15.42 9.20 6.99
CA ASP A 112 -14.92 7.83 6.93
C ASP A 112 -14.88 7.23 8.35
N ASP A 113 -16.01 6.61 8.74
CA ASP A 113 -16.17 6.00 10.07
C ASP A 113 -15.47 4.64 10.14
N PRO A 114 -14.38 4.51 10.95
CA PRO A 114 -13.64 3.26 11.04
C PRO A 114 -14.44 2.10 11.66
N ILE A 115 -15.45 2.39 12.49
CA ILE A 115 -16.35 1.36 13.05
C ILE A 115 -17.20 0.76 11.93
N ILE A 116 -17.77 1.61 11.07
CA ILE A 116 -18.59 1.15 9.94
C ILE A 116 -17.73 0.37 8.94
N GLN A 117 -16.52 0.85 8.68
CA GLN A 117 -15.56 0.20 7.79
C GLN A 117 -15.23 -1.22 8.29
N SER A 118 -14.85 -1.35 9.57
CA SER A 118 -14.53 -2.63 10.18
C SER A 118 -15.73 -3.60 10.24
N LYS A 119 -16.94 -3.09 10.52
CA LYS A 119 -18.18 -3.90 10.47
C LYS A 119 -18.44 -4.48 9.09
N ARG A 120 -18.21 -3.69 8.02
CA ARG A 120 -18.38 -4.16 6.64
C ARG A 120 -17.35 -5.26 6.31
N ALA A 121 -16.10 -5.08 6.70
CA ALA A 121 -15.06 -6.09 6.51
C ALA A 121 -15.39 -7.39 7.27
N SER A 122 -15.83 -7.27 8.53
CA SER A 122 -16.26 -8.42 9.35
C SER A 122 -17.43 -9.18 8.71
N SER A 123 -18.45 -8.46 8.24
CA SER A 123 -19.62 -9.11 7.58
C SER A 123 -19.22 -9.89 6.33
N LYS A 124 -18.24 -9.40 5.55
CA LYS A 124 -17.74 -10.13 4.38
C LYS A 124 -16.96 -11.39 4.76
N LEU A 125 -16.09 -11.31 5.77
CA LEU A 125 -15.38 -12.49 6.26
C LEU A 125 -16.33 -13.54 6.81
N ILE A 126 -17.32 -13.15 7.60
CA ILE A 126 -18.35 -14.07 8.11
C ILE A 126 -19.04 -14.79 6.94
N LYS A 127 -19.41 -14.07 5.88
CA LYS A 127 -20.02 -14.67 4.69
C LYS A 127 -19.10 -15.71 4.05
N ILE A 128 -17.82 -15.37 3.83
CA ILE A 128 -16.81 -16.29 3.28
C ILE A 128 -16.69 -17.55 4.14
N PHE A 129 -16.62 -17.41 5.46
CA PHE A 129 -16.49 -18.55 6.36
C PHE A 129 -17.75 -19.43 6.34
N LEU A 130 -18.95 -18.86 6.32
CA LEU A 130 -20.20 -19.60 6.22
C LEU A 130 -20.31 -20.39 4.91
N GLU A 131 -19.95 -19.79 3.78
CA GLU A 131 -19.93 -20.46 2.46
C GLU A 131 -18.96 -21.64 2.43
N ASN A 132 -17.86 -21.55 3.19
CA ASN A 132 -16.86 -22.61 3.34
C ASN A 132 -17.14 -23.57 4.52
N LYS A 133 -18.33 -23.47 5.17
CA LYS A 133 -18.74 -24.29 6.31
C LYS A 133 -17.76 -24.20 7.49
N ILE A 134 -17.20 -23.02 7.73
CA ILE A 134 -16.37 -22.71 8.87
C ILE A 134 -17.19 -21.94 9.90
N ASN A 135 -17.22 -22.45 11.12
CA ASN A 135 -17.82 -21.76 12.26
C ASN A 135 -16.69 -21.17 13.12
N ILE A 136 -16.34 -19.92 12.86
CA ILE A 136 -15.33 -19.19 13.63
C ILE A 136 -15.86 -17.81 13.98
N LYS A 137 -15.55 -17.34 15.18
CA LYS A 137 -15.88 -15.99 15.60
C LYS A 137 -15.06 -14.98 14.80
N THR A 138 -15.69 -13.90 14.38
CA THR A 138 -15.02 -12.76 13.77
C THR A 138 -15.24 -11.52 14.63
N ASP A 139 -14.18 -10.85 15.00
CA ASP A 139 -14.23 -9.62 15.78
C ASP A 139 -13.33 -8.55 15.15
N PHE A 140 -13.50 -7.29 15.53
CA PHE A 140 -12.68 -6.20 15.00
C PHE A 140 -12.30 -5.20 16.09
N ASN A 141 -11.17 -4.51 15.86
CA ASN A 141 -10.72 -3.38 16.67
C ASN A 141 -10.19 -2.27 15.77
N ILE A 142 -10.28 -1.04 16.26
CA ILE A 142 -9.71 0.14 15.63
C ILE A 142 -8.46 0.51 16.40
N ILE A 143 -7.33 0.47 15.73
CA ILE A 143 -6.03 0.65 16.32
C ILE A 143 -5.49 2.05 16.03
N PHE A 144 -5.10 2.76 17.05
CA PHE A 144 -4.52 4.10 16.96
C PHE A 144 -3.06 4.06 17.45
N PRO A 145 -2.08 3.80 16.55
CA PRO A 145 -0.68 3.68 16.94
C PRO A 145 -0.03 5.03 17.29
N ASN A 146 -0.61 6.13 16.86
CA ASN A 146 -0.07 7.46 17.12
C ASN A 146 -0.22 7.83 18.61
N PRO A 147 0.88 8.18 19.33
CA PRO A 147 0.83 8.52 20.76
C PRO A 147 0.07 9.81 21.06
N TYR A 148 -0.14 10.66 20.04
CA TYR A 148 -0.86 11.94 20.20
C TYR A 148 -2.35 11.82 19.90
N PHE A 149 -2.89 10.60 19.74
CA PHE A 149 -4.32 10.38 19.57
C PHE A 149 -5.05 10.43 20.92
N ILE A 150 -6.02 11.31 21.03
CA ILE A 150 -6.87 11.46 22.21
C ILE A 150 -8.32 11.27 21.78
N LEU A 151 -9.04 10.36 22.43
CA LEU A 151 -10.46 10.11 22.21
C LEU A 151 -11.28 10.50 23.44
N SER A 152 -12.29 11.37 23.22
CA SER A 152 -13.35 11.67 24.16
C SER A 152 -14.64 11.02 23.66
N THR A 153 -15.22 10.11 24.48
CA THR A 153 -16.48 9.45 24.16
C THR A 153 -17.13 8.88 25.43
N ASP A 154 -18.46 8.94 25.48
CA ASP A 154 -19.27 8.23 26.49
C ASP A 154 -19.85 6.92 25.92
N ASP A 155 -19.64 6.64 24.64
CA ASP A 155 -20.08 5.43 23.99
C ASP A 155 -19.19 4.24 24.38
N ASN A 156 -19.76 3.31 25.16
CA ASN A 156 -19.03 2.14 25.65
C ASN A 156 -18.63 1.18 24.52
N TYR A 157 -19.43 1.11 23.44
CA TYR A 157 -19.10 0.25 22.31
C TYR A 157 -17.89 0.79 21.55
N CYS A 158 -17.89 2.08 21.22
CA CYS A 158 -16.73 2.73 20.59
C CYS A 158 -15.47 2.55 21.46
N ARG A 159 -15.60 2.78 22.78
CA ARG A 159 -14.47 2.61 23.74
C ARG A 159 -13.94 1.19 23.74
N SER A 160 -14.82 0.17 23.75
CA SER A 160 -14.43 -1.25 23.77
C SER A 160 -13.75 -1.72 22.48
N LYS A 161 -14.02 -1.06 21.35
CA LYS A 161 -13.42 -1.35 20.05
C LYS A 161 -12.18 -0.52 19.73
N THR A 162 -11.84 0.44 20.56
CA THR A 162 -10.69 1.34 20.36
C THR A 162 -9.48 0.87 21.14
N ILE A 163 -8.38 0.58 20.45
CA ILE A 163 -7.08 0.25 21.04
C ILE A 163 -6.12 1.40 20.78
N LYS A 164 -5.75 2.14 21.81
CA LYS A 164 -4.77 3.21 21.74
C LYS A 164 -3.34 2.67 21.88
N ARG A 165 -2.36 3.48 21.52
CA ARG A 165 -0.93 3.16 21.56
C ARG A 165 -0.50 2.49 22.87
N GLU A 166 -0.89 3.04 24.01
CA GLU A 166 -0.49 2.56 25.32
C GLU A 166 -1.03 1.15 25.64
N LEU A 167 -2.14 0.74 24.99
CA LEU A 167 -2.77 -0.56 25.19
C LEU A 167 -2.36 -1.61 24.17
N MET A 168 -1.66 -1.23 23.07
CA MET A 168 -1.38 -2.14 21.96
C MET A 168 -0.55 -3.35 22.37
N LYS A 169 0.51 -3.16 23.17
CA LYS A 169 1.34 -4.29 23.63
C LYS A 169 0.55 -5.30 24.47
N GLN A 170 -0.34 -4.81 25.34
CA GLN A 170 -1.22 -5.67 26.13
C GLN A 170 -2.24 -6.40 25.24
N TYR A 171 -2.83 -5.69 24.30
CA TYR A 171 -3.76 -6.25 23.31
C TYR A 171 -3.11 -7.39 22.52
N PHE A 172 -1.91 -7.22 21.98
CA PHE A 172 -1.20 -8.25 21.24
C PHE A 172 -0.84 -9.47 22.12
N ARG A 173 -0.40 -9.26 23.38
CA ARG A 173 -0.16 -10.35 24.32
C ARG A 173 -1.42 -11.15 24.62
N ASN A 174 -2.56 -10.47 24.77
CA ASN A 174 -3.84 -11.13 25.00
C ASN A 174 -4.24 -12.01 23.80
N ILE A 175 -4.04 -11.53 22.56
CA ILE A 175 -4.32 -12.33 21.35
C ILE A 175 -3.40 -13.56 21.29
N GLN A 176 -2.12 -13.44 21.62
CA GLN A 176 -1.19 -14.58 21.62
C GLN A 176 -1.64 -15.72 22.53
N GLN A 177 -2.32 -15.39 23.65
CA GLN A 177 -2.84 -16.38 24.59
C GLN A 177 -4.05 -17.15 24.04
N LEU A 178 -4.68 -16.68 22.96
CA LEU A 178 -5.85 -17.33 22.31
C LEU A 178 -5.45 -18.34 21.24
N THR A 179 -4.16 -18.64 21.11
CA THR A 179 -3.66 -19.50 20.03
C THR A 179 -2.88 -20.66 20.59
N SER A 180 -3.29 -21.90 20.24
CA SER A 180 -2.63 -23.16 20.64
C SER A 180 -1.99 -23.93 19.47
N TRP A 181 -1.86 -23.37 18.29
CA TRP A 181 -1.24 -23.94 17.07
C TRP A 181 -2.06 -25.00 16.30
N ASN A 182 -3.30 -25.29 16.68
CA ASN A 182 -3.85 -26.60 16.30
C ASN A 182 -4.84 -26.62 15.12
N HIS A 183 -5.38 -25.52 14.61
CA HIS A 183 -6.43 -25.64 13.56
C HIS A 183 -6.57 -24.44 12.62
N THR A 184 -5.55 -23.59 12.49
CA THR A 184 -5.65 -22.36 11.68
C THR A 184 -5.41 -22.56 10.19
N ASP A 185 -4.77 -23.66 9.76
CA ASP A 185 -4.34 -23.86 8.37
C ASP A 185 -5.49 -23.77 7.37
N ARG A 186 -6.65 -24.39 7.69
CA ARG A 186 -7.83 -24.33 6.82
C ARG A 186 -8.38 -22.91 6.71
N ILE A 187 -8.38 -22.16 7.80
CA ILE A 187 -8.86 -20.78 7.84
C ILE A 187 -7.91 -19.90 7.02
N VAL A 188 -6.60 -20.07 7.22
CA VAL A 188 -5.55 -19.38 6.45
C VAL A 188 -5.72 -19.64 4.96
N GLN A 189 -5.91 -20.91 4.56
CA GLN A 189 -6.11 -21.27 3.15
C GLN A 189 -7.36 -20.61 2.57
N ILE A 190 -8.49 -20.64 3.27
CA ILE A 190 -9.73 -19.99 2.81
C ILE A 190 -9.51 -18.48 2.64
N ILE A 191 -8.83 -17.82 3.56
CA ILE A 191 -8.50 -16.39 3.42
C ILE A 191 -7.64 -16.17 2.18
N GLN A 192 -6.57 -16.96 1.99
CA GLN A 192 -5.67 -16.87 0.83
C GLN A 192 -6.41 -17.04 -0.50
N ASP A 193 -7.37 -17.96 -0.58
CA ASP A 193 -8.17 -18.23 -1.78
C ASP A 193 -9.07 -17.04 -2.17
N HIS A 194 -9.37 -16.14 -1.22
CA HIS A 194 -10.19 -14.95 -1.45
C HIS A 194 -9.37 -13.64 -1.56
N ILE A 195 -8.04 -13.73 -1.38
CA ILE A 195 -7.16 -12.57 -1.59
C ILE A 195 -7.09 -12.27 -3.08
N VAL A 196 -7.28 -11.02 -3.42
CA VAL A 196 -7.14 -10.49 -4.77
C VAL A 196 -6.13 -9.35 -4.80
N LEU A 197 -5.65 -9.02 -5.99
CA LEU A 197 -4.77 -7.87 -6.17
C LEU A 197 -5.53 -6.58 -5.86
N GLU A 198 -4.84 -5.62 -5.26
CA GLU A 198 -5.35 -4.26 -5.10
C GLU A 198 -5.82 -3.71 -6.45
N PRO A 199 -6.99 -3.06 -6.51
CA PRO A 199 -7.44 -2.38 -7.71
C PRO A 199 -6.40 -1.38 -8.20
N LYS A 200 -6.15 -1.35 -9.50
CA LYS A 200 -5.23 -0.37 -10.08
C LYS A 200 -5.76 1.03 -9.80
N HIS A 201 -4.88 1.92 -9.35
CA HIS A 201 -5.18 3.34 -9.34
C HIS A 201 -5.24 3.83 -10.80
N THR A 202 -6.38 4.37 -11.19
CA THR A 202 -6.56 5.00 -12.50
C THR A 202 -6.85 6.48 -12.28
N PRO A 203 -5.89 7.38 -12.54
CA PRO A 203 -6.14 8.81 -12.45
C PRO A 203 -7.19 9.23 -13.49
N ASP A 204 -8.01 10.23 -13.16
CA ASP A 204 -9.07 10.74 -14.05
C ASP A 204 -8.53 11.38 -15.32
N THR A 205 -7.29 11.86 -15.27
CA THR A 205 -6.59 12.49 -16.40
C THR A 205 -5.14 12.02 -16.45
N ASP A 206 -4.57 12.05 -17.66
CA ASP A 206 -3.12 11.84 -17.79
C ASP A 206 -2.34 12.87 -16.96
N PRO A 207 -1.21 12.48 -16.36
CA PRO A 207 -0.42 13.38 -15.52
C PRO A 207 0.05 14.59 -16.31
N PRO A 208 -0.34 15.82 -15.92
CA PRO A 208 0.01 17.02 -16.67
C PRO A 208 1.49 17.40 -16.42
N ARG A 209 2.14 17.92 -17.46
CA ARG A 209 3.43 18.64 -17.34
C ARG A 209 4.54 17.86 -16.62
N LEU A 210 4.74 16.58 -16.97
CA LEU A 210 5.86 15.82 -16.46
C LEU A 210 7.19 16.38 -16.93
N THR A 211 8.16 16.47 -16.03
CA THR A 211 9.56 16.65 -16.37
C THR A 211 10.06 15.36 -17.01
N LEU A 212 10.39 15.45 -18.31
CA LEU A 212 10.94 14.34 -19.08
C LEU A 212 12.46 14.28 -18.92
N GLY A 213 13.02 13.10 -19.06
CA GLY A 213 14.45 12.88 -18.95
C GLY A 213 14.81 11.79 -17.95
N ARG A 214 16.11 11.49 -17.87
CA ARG A 214 16.66 10.61 -16.82
C ARG A 214 16.56 11.33 -15.49
N GLN A 215 16.14 10.61 -14.47
CA GLN A 215 16.00 11.12 -13.12
C GLN A 215 17.04 10.48 -12.19
N CYS A 216 17.59 11.23 -11.27
CA CYS A 216 18.50 10.71 -10.27
C CYS A 216 17.75 9.75 -9.32
N LEU A 217 18.29 8.55 -9.15
CA LEU A 217 17.67 7.51 -8.34
C LEU A 217 17.73 7.82 -6.83
N THR A 218 18.58 8.79 -6.43
CA THR A 218 18.77 9.18 -5.03
C THR A 218 18.02 10.48 -4.68
N CYS A 219 18.19 11.55 -5.44
CA CYS A 219 17.66 12.87 -5.11
C CYS A 219 16.59 13.38 -6.08
N ALA A 220 16.17 12.56 -7.03
CA ALA A 220 15.18 12.86 -8.05
C ALA A 220 15.51 14.06 -8.97
N SER A 221 16.72 14.59 -8.94
CA SER A 221 17.18 15.65 -9.85
C SER A 221 17.24 15.17 -11.30
N PHE A 222 17.09 16.11 -12.26
CA PHE A 222 17.27 15.90 -13.69
C PHE A 222 18.58 16.51 -14.20
N ASP A 223 19.42 17.01 -13.31
CA ASP A 223 20.69 17.65 -13.66
C ASP A 223 21.85 16.66 -13.57
N PHE A 224 22.43 16.34 -14.75
CA PHE A 224 23.44 15.29 -14.90
C PHE A 224 24.60 15.70 -15.77
N THR A 225 25.80 15.22 -15.42
CA THR A 225 26.93 15.11 -16.33
C THR A 225 26.89 13.74 -17.00
N PRO A 226 26.64 13.68 -18.34
CA PRO A 226 26.57 12.42 -19.07
C PRO A 226 27.96 11.84 -19.33
N ASN A 227 28.08 10.52 -19.18
CA ASN A 227 29.19 9.71 -19.66
C ASN A 227 28.66 8.66 -20.64
N ARG A 228 29.54 7.96 -21.36
CA ARG A 228 29.14 7.00 -22.39
C ARG A 228 28.16 5.94 -21.93
N TYR A 229 28.32 5.41 -20.71
CA TYR A 229 27.50 4.30 -20.18
C TYR A 229 26.81 4.60 -18.87
N SER A 230 27.09 5.76 -18.28
CA SER A 230 26.59 6.18 -16.97
C SER A 230 26.36 7.69 -16.94
N THR A 231 25.77 8.18 -15.87
CA THR A 231 25.64 9.59 -15.56
C THR A 231 26.03 9.83 -14.11
N THR A 232 26.49 11.03 -13.83
CA THR A 232 26.73 11.50 -12.47
C THR A 232 25.79 12.65 -12.19
N CYS A 233 25.00 12.55 -11.12
CA CYS A 233 24.11 13.63 -10.69
C CYS A 233 24.93 14.82 -10.19
N ASN A 234 24.64 16.02 -10.70
CA ASN A 234 25.37 17.24 -10.31
C ASN A 234 24.96 17.76 -8.92
N ILE A 235 23.84 17.27 -8.37
CA ILE A 235 23.32 17.69 -7.05
C ILE A 235 23.87 16.79 -5.93
N CYS A 236 23.78 15.46 -6.05
CA CYS A 236 24.16 14.53 -4.98
C CYS A 236 25.37 13.65 -5.31
N ASN A 237 25.99 13.84 -6.48
CA ASN A 237 27.14 13.08 -6.99
C ASN A 237 26.87 11.57 -7.15
N HIS A 238 25.61 11.11 -7.06
CA HIS A 238 25.27 9.70 -7.30
C HIS A 238 25.54 9.33 -8.76
N LYS A 239 26.24 8.20 -8.96
CA LYS A 239 26.53 7.65 -10.28
C LYS A 239 25.61 6.50 -10.59
N SER A 240 24.87 6.58 -11.70
CA SER A 240 23.95 5.56 -12.18
C SER A 240 24.28 5.11 -13.60
N SER A 241 24.01 3.84 -13.92
CA SER A 241 24.17 3.32 -15.27
C SER A 241 22.96 3.69 -16.15
N ASN A 242 23.16 3.64 -17.48
CA ASN A 242 22.02 3.76 -18.42
C ASN A 242 20.98 2.66 -18.20
N LYS A 243 21.38 1.48 -17.72
CA LYS A 243 20.48 0.40 -17.34
C LYS A 243 19.52 0.85 -16.24
N ASP A 244 20.08 1.34 -15.13
CA ASP A 244 19.32 1.74 -13.95
C ASP A 244 18.29 2.83 -14.28
N HIS A 245 18.70 3.82 -15.08
CA HIS A 245 17.80 4.88 -15.54
C HIS A 245 16.65 4.36 -16.42
N VAL A 246 16.93 3.42 -17.34
CA VAL A 246 15.88 2.86 -18.20
C VAL A 246 14.94 1.98 -17.39
N LEU A 247 15.45 1.16 -16.47
CA LEU A 247 14.62 0.31 -15.61
C LEU A 247 13.73 1.16 -14.68
N SER A 248 14.27 2.23 -14.09
CA SER A 248 13.48 3.17 -13.29
C SER A 248 12.41 3.86 -14.14
N ALA A 249 12.77 4.34 -15.33
CA ALA A 249 11.81 4.99 -16.23
C ALA A 249 10.68 4.08 -16.69
N ILE A 250 10.94 2.78 -16.91
CA ILE A 250 9.88 1.81 -17.24
C ILE A 250 8.91 1.64 -16.07
N ARG A 251 9.43 1.56 -14.83
CA ARG A 251 8.60 1.45 -13.62
C ARG A 251 7.77 2.72 -13.43
N ASP A 252 8.40 3.90 -13.45
CA ASP A 252 7.71 5.18 -13.30
C ASP A 252 6.62 5.35 -14.36
N TYR A 253 6.94 5.03 -15.63
CA TYR A 253 5.98 5.10 -16.72
C TYR A 253 4.78 4.18 -16.49
N SER A 254 5.02 2.94 -16.04
CA SER A 254 3.94 1.98 -15.76
C SER A 254 3.02 2.41 -14.62
N VAL A 255 3.56 3.15 -13.66
CA VAL A 255 2.81 3.72 -12.53
C VAL A 255 2.00 4.94 -12.97
N LEU A 256 2.64 5.88 -13.70
CA LEU A 256 2.00 7.14 -14.10
C LEU A 256 0.99 6.96 -15.23
N PHE A 257 1.15 5.92 -16.05
CA PHE A 257 0.27 5.61 -17.20
C PHE A 257 -0.28 4.17 -17.09
N PRO A 258 -1.14 3.89 -16.10
CA PRO A 258 -1.61 2.52 -15.82
C PRO A 258 -2.45 1.91 -16.93
N LEU A 259 -3.06 2.75 -17.79
CA LEU A 259 -3.79 2.37 -19.01
C LEU A 259 -2.95 2.51 -20.28
N GLY A 260 -1.75 3.11 -20.16
CA GLY A 260 -0.87 3.36 -21.30
C GLY A 260 -0.10 2.11 -21.74
N ASN A 261 0.17 2.01 -23.03
CA ASN A 261 1.00 0.95 -23.57
C ASN A 261 2.49 1.27 -23.37
N ILE A 262 3.23 0.36 -22.74
CA ILE A 262 4.68 0.43 -22.72
C ILE A 262 5.19 0.04 -24.12
N THR A 263 5.92 0.94 -24.74
CA THR A 263 6.59 0.75 -26.04
C THR A 263 8.00 1.31 -25.98
N THR A 264 8.89 0.90 -26.88
CA THR A 264 10.22 1.52 -26.97
C THR A 264 10.11 3.03 -27.24
N ARG A 265 9.09 3.46 -28.00
CA ARG A 265 8.86 4.88 -28.31
C ARG A 265 8.40 5.66 -27.07
N SER A 266 7.44 5.13 -26.30
CA SER A 266 6.93 5.80 -25.11
C SER A 266 8.02 5.95 -24.04
N ILE A 267 8.80 4.90 -23.76
CA ILE A 267 9.89 4.98 -22.78
C ILE A 267 10.99 5.92 -23.25
N ARG A 268 11.37 5.89 -24.54
CA ARG A 268 12.35 6.85 -25.07
C ARG A 268 11.88 8.30 -24.93
N GLY A 269 10.62 8.56 -25.26
CA GLY A 269 10.02 9.89 -25.08
C GLY A 269 10.04 10.31 -23.60
N PHE A 270 9.68 9.41 -22.70
CA PHE A 270 9.65 9.67 -21.26
C PHE A 270 11.02 10.05 -20.68
N ILE A 271 12.12 9.46 -21.20
CA ILE A 271 13.50 9.81 -20.84
C ILE A 271 14.12 10.84 -21.83
N ASN A 272 13.30 11.62 -22.51
CA ASN A 272 13.72 12.68 -23.44
C ASN A 272 14.70 12.21 -24.54
N ASN A 273 14.58 10.96 -25.00
CA ASN A 273 15.45 10.31 -26.00
C ASN A 273 16.95 10.26 -25.65
N GLU A 274 17.32 10.45 -24.38
CA GLU A 274 18.70 10.48 -23.90
C GLU A 274 19.44 9.14 -23.97
N VAL A 275 18.70 8.04 -24.22
CA VAL A 275 19.25 6.69 -24.37
C VAL A 275 18.87 6.11 -25.74
N SER A 276 19.80 5.36 -26.35
CA SER A 276 19.59 4.78 -27.70
C SER A 276 18.41 3.81 -27.72
N LYS A 277 17.76 3.70 -28.89
CA LYS A 277 16.63 2.79 -29.12
C LYS A 277 16.99 1.33 -28.80
N SER A 278 18.15 0.85 -29.23
CA SER A 278 18.61 -0.51 -28.99
C SER A 278 18.78 -0.80 -27.50
N THR A 279 19.35 0.15 -26.75
CA THR A 279 19.53 0.02 -25.29
C THR A 279 18.17 -0.04 -24.57
N VAL A 280 17.24 0.86 -24.90
CA VAL A 280 15.89 0.85 -24.30
C VAL A 280 15.15 -0.44 -24.63
N THR A 281 15.17 -0.91 -25.89
CA THR A 281 14.54 -2.17 -26.28
C THR A 281 15.11 -3.36 -25.52
N ARG A 282 16.43 -3.41 -25.34
CA ARG A 282 17.09 -4.49 -24.57
C ARG A 282 16.55 -4.56 -23.13
N TYR A 283 16.44 -3.43 -22.45
CA TYR A 283 16.00 -3.40 -21.04
C TYR A 283 14.48 -3.55 -20.89
N ILE A 284 13.68 -3.13 -21.87
CA ILE A 284 12.25 -3.49 -21.89
C ILE A 284 12.10 -5.01 -21.93
N ASN A 285 12.85 -5.72 -22.82
CA ASN A 285 12.78 -7.18 -22.93
C ASN A 285 13.31 -7.91 -21.68
N GLU A 286 14.10 -7.24 -20.84
CA GLU A 286 14.62 -7.82 -19.58
C GLU A 286 13.54 -7.89 -18.48
N ILE A 287 12.69 -6.88 -18.37
CA ILE A 287 11.74 -6.77 -17.24
C ILE A 287 10.26 -6.77 -17.63
N CYS A 288 9.97 -6.79 -18.92
CA CYS A 288 8.60 -6.77 -19.45
C CYS A 288 8.30 -8.00 -20.29
N SER A 289 7.06 -8.46 -20.23
CA SER A 289 6.50 -9.45 -21.14
C SER A 289 5.93 -8.77 -22.37
N LEU A 290 6.14 -9.37 -23.55
CA LEU A 290 5.61 -8.90 -24.82
C LEU A 290 4.12 -9.24 -24.94
N ASN A 291 3.26 -8.24 -25.14
CA ASN A 291 1.82 -8.43 -25.36
C ASN A 291 1.47 -8.55 -26.84
N ILE A 292 1.96 -7.61 -27.66
CA ILE A 292 1.71 -7.56 -29.11
C ILE A 292 3.06 -7.52 -29.83
N LYS A 293 3.26 -8.45 -30.78
CA LYS A 293 4.48 -8.53 -31.59
C LYS A 293 4.36 -7.68 -32.88
N GLY A 294 5.47 -7.10 -33.31
CA GLY A 294 5.56 -6.43 -34.62
C GLY A 294 5.86 -4.93 -34.52
N LYS A 295 5.48 -4.15 -35.52
CA LYS A 295 5.77 -2.71 -35.64
C LYS A 295 5.22 -1.88 -34.46
N TYR A 296 4.15 -2.35 -33.86
CA TYR A 296 3.47 -1.73 -32.71
C TYR A 296 3.61 -2.59 -31.44
N ALA A 297 4.80 -3.18 -31.22
CA ALA A 297 5.06 -4.01 -30.06
C ALA A 297 4.74 -3.26 -28.75
N THR A 298 3.91 -3.88 -27.90
CA THR A 298 3.55 -3.39 -26.57
C THR A 298 3.95 -4.39 -25.53
N TYR A 299 4.23 -3.89 -24.33
CA TYR A 299 4.80 -4.65 -23.23
C TYR A 299 4.08 -4.38 -21.91
N THR A 300 4.17 -5.33 -21.00
CA THR A 300 3.71 -5.17 -19.60
C THR A 300 4.83 -5.54 -18.65
N VAL A 301 5.04 -4.76 -17.60
CA VAL A 301 6.06 -5.04 -16.57
C VAL A 301 5.72 -6.35 -15.86
N ASN A 302 6.69 -7.25 -15.74
CA ASN A 302 6.53 -8.51 -15.01
C ASN A 302 6.30 -8.25 -13.52
N GLN A 303 5.43 -9.03 -12.87
CA GLN A 303 5.05 -8.82 -11.48
C GLN A 303 6.25 -8.82 -10.53
N ASN A 304 7.24 -9.69 -10.74
CA ASN A 304 8.46 -9.77 -9.92
C ASN A 304 9.35 -8.52 -9.98
N HIS A 305 9.09 -7.58 -10.90
CA HIS A 305 9.84 -6.34 -11.06
C HIS A 305 9.05 -5.08 -10.65
N LYS A 306 7.81 -5.26 -10.17
CA LYS A 306 6.97 -4.15 -9.67
C LYS A 306 7.34 -3.72 -8.25
N THR A 307 7.96 -4.60 -7.45
CA THR A 307 8.08 -4.49 -5.99
C THR A 307 9.39 -3.89 -5.46
N HIS A 308 10.20 -3.20 -6.25
CA HIS A 308 11.41 -2.56 -5.74
C HIS A 308 11.30 -1.03 -5.66
N HIS A 309 10.45 -0.54 -4.74
CA HIS A 309 10.57 0.78 -4.13
C HIS A 309 10.83 0.66 -2.63
N SER A 310 11.82 -0.18 -2.25
CA SER A 310 12.33 -0.26 -0.88
C SER A 310 13.80 0.14 -0.93
N VAL A 311 14.09 1.42 -0.76
CA VAL A 311 15.29 1.96 -0.08
C VAL A 311 14.90 3.34 0.45
#